data_da38efe5acf20f2f50624b0b856cffc3
#
_entry.id   da38efe5acf20f2f50624b0b856cffc3
#
_cell.length_a   1.000
_cell.length_b   1.000
_cell.length_c   1.000
_cell.angle_alpha   90.00
_cell.angle_beta   90.00
_cell.angle_gamma   90.00
#
_symmetry.space_group_name_H-M   'P 1'
#
loop_
_entity.id
_entity.type
_entity.pdbx_description
1 polymer ?
#
loop_
_entity_poly.entity_id
_entity_poly.type
_entity_poly.pdbx_seq_one_letter_code
_entity_poly.pdbx_strand_id
1 'polypeptide(L)'
;VELEEAYIQTTPDFNFPDGLSLKAGKAFWTLGYLNEHHVHADDFANRPLPYRVYLNKGWNDEGAEITYTLPTDYYAEIGGGFFRGDDYPIKGGDGDSPGAYSVFARIGGDIDQNQNYRLGAYYVGGDNAGGRKGNDDDNTFKGDSTLYVTDFRYSYAPTGNVREQELTLQGEFFARNEDGTYDDVVFNGTSYGWYMQSVYKFNSRWRGGLRYSQMETPGVP
;
A
#
# COMPACT_ATOMS: atom_id res chain seq x y z
N VAL A 1 -14.00 18.22 -10.23
CA VAL A 1 -14.18 16.76 -10.22
C VAL A 1 -12.85 16.19 -10.61
N GLU A 2 -12.23 15.42 -9.73
CA GLU A 2 -10.96 14.74 -9.97
C GLU A 2 -11.27 13.28 -10.33
N LEU A 3 -10.58 12.74 -11.35
CA LEU A 3 -10.68 11.34 -11.74
C LEU A 3 -9.85 10.50 -10.76
N GLU A 4 -10.51 9.68 -9.96
CA GLU A 4 -9.83 8.85 -8.97
C GLU A 4 -9.27 7.56 -9.59
N GLU A 5 -10.05 6.88 -10.43
CA GLU A 5 -9.60 5.67 -11.12
C GLU A 5 -10.14 5.59 -12.55
N ALA A 6 -9.29 5.17 -13.48
CA ALA A 6 -9.63 4.78 -14.86
C ALA A 6 -8.58 3.78 -15.36
N TYR A 7 -8.88 2.52 -15.30
CA TYR A 7 -7.95 1.45 -15.68
C TYR A 7 -8.63 0.32 -16.46
N ILE A 8 -7.83 -0.45 -17.13
CA ILE A 8 -8.20 -1.74 -17.72
C ILE A 8 -7.48 -2.85 -16.94
N GLN A 9 -8.15 -3.97 -16.77
CA GLN A 9 -7.57 -5.16 -16.16
C GLN A 9 -7.98 -6.40 -16.94
N THR A 10 -7.02 -7.31 -17.17
CA THR A 10 -7.33 -8.59 -17.80
C THR A 10 -8.15 -9.47 -16.85
N THR A 11 -9.07 -10.22 -17.44
CA THR A 11 -9.83 -11.26 -16.75
C THR A 11 -9.29 -12.64 -17.12
N PRO A 12 -9.58 -13.69 -16.32
CA PRO A 12 -9.14 -15.06 -16.63
C PRO A 12 -9.52 -15.55 -18.04
N ASP A 13 -10.57 -15.01 -18.63
CA ASP A 13 -11.07 -15.38 -19.96
C ASP A 13 -10.30 -14.70 -21.12
N PHE A 14 -9.28 -13.90 -20.85
CA PHE A 14 -8.58 -13.09 -21.85
C PHE A 14 -7.41 -13.82 -22.55
N ASN A 15 -7.39 -15.15 -22.60
CA ASN A 15 -6.27 -15.95 -23.16
C ASN A 15 -4.89 -15.69 -22.55
N PHE A 16 -4.85 -15.17 -21.32
CA PHE A 16 -3.62 -15.10 -20.54
C PHE A 16 -3.36 -16.46 -19.85
N PRO A 17 -2.11 -16.79 -19.54
CA PRO A 17 -1.82 -17.95 -18.70
C PRO A 17 -2.58 -17.88 -17.37
N ASP A 18 -3.04 -19.02 -16.90
CA ASP A 18 -3.75 -19.11 -15.62
C ASP A 18 -2.92 -18.43 -14.49
N GLY A 19 -3.60 -17.66 -13.67
CA GLY A 19 -2.98 -16.91 -12.59
C GLY A 19 -2.34 -15.57 -12.97
N LEU A 20 -2.16 -15.29 -14.27
CA LEU A 20 -1.56 -14.03 -14.72
C LEU A 20 -2.63 -12.95 -14.92
N SER A 21 -2.40 -11.75 -14.36
CA SER A 21 -3.24 -10.57 -14.57
C SER A 21 -2.38 -9.35 -14.90
N LEU A 22 -2.90 -8.49 -15.77
CA LEU A 22 -2.33 -7.19 -16.11
C LEU A 22 -3.37 -6.11 -15.80
N LYS A 23 -2.96 -5.07 -15.07
CA LYS A 23 -3.75 -3.87 -14.78
C LYS A 23 -2.99 -2.66 -15.31
N ALA A 24 -3.65 -1.76 -16.06
CA ALA A 24 -3.02 -0.57 -16.61
C ALA A 24 -3.98 0.63 -16.63
N GLY A 25 -3.48 1.81 -16.30
CA GLY A 25 -4.24 3.06 -16.21
C GLY A 25 -3.94 3.84 -14.95
N LYS A 26 -4.91 4.65 -14.50
CA LYS A 26 -4.86 5.34 -13.20
C LYS A 26 -5.64 4.49 -12.17
N ALA A 27 -4.97 4.08 -11.11
CA ALA A 27 -5.57 3.21 -10.11
C ALA A 27 -4.86 3.28 -8.74
N PHE A 28 -5.50 2.75 -7.71
CA PHE A 28 -4.80 2.35 -6.49
C PHE A 28 -3.99 1.08 -6.77
N TRP A 29 -2.69 1.14 -6.48
CA TRP A 29 -1.74 0.07 -6.77
C TRP A 29 -1.50 -0.84 -5.58
N THR A 30 -0.95 -2.00 -5.82
CA THR A 30 -0.73 -3.02 -4.79
C THR A 30 0.39 -2.59 -3.84
N LEU A 31 0.02 -2.14 -2.64
CA LEU A 31 0.93 -1.70 -1.58
C LEU A 31 0.26 -1.78 -0.20
N GLY A 32 0.62 -2.79 0.60
CA GLY A 32 -0.03 -3.04 1.87
C GLY A 32 -1.50 -3.45 1.71
N TYR A 33 -2.20 -3.59 2.82
CA TYR A 33 -3.60 -4.00 2.80
C TYR A 33 -4.56 -2.84 2.55
N LEU A 34 -4.38 -1.71 3.25
CA LEU A 34 -5.35 -0.59 3.14
C LEU A 34 -5.31 0.11 1.78
N ASN A 35 -4.20 0.06 1.05
CA ASN A 35 -4.13 0.70 -0.26
C ASN A 35 -4.98 0.01 -1.34
N GLU A 36 -5.39 -1.22 -1.11
CA GLU A 36 -6.29 -1.95 -2.01
C GLU A 36 -7.75 -1.51 -1.89
N HIS A 37 -8.06 -0.67 -0.92
CA HIS A 37 -9.40 -0.21 -0.62
C HIS A 37 -9.51 1.31 -0.64
N HIS A 38 -10.66 1.80 -1.06
CA HIS A 38 -10.98 3.23 -0.92
C HIS A 38 -11.13 3.61 0.55
N VAL A 39 -10.74 4.83 0.89
CA VAL A 39 -10.75 5.34 2.28
C VAL A 39 -12.13 5.21 2.96
N HIS A 40 -13.22 5.31 2.20
CA HIS A 40 -14.57 5.18 2.73
C HIS A 40 -14.96 3.73 3.11
N ALA A 41 -14.18 2.74 2.67
CA ALA A 41 -14.34 1.33 3.05
C ALA A 41 -13.53 0.95 4.30
N ASP A 42 -12.68 1.87 4.80
CA ASP A 42 -11.88 1.62 5.98
C ASP A 42 -12.74 1.50 7.26
N ASP A 43 -12.30 0.72 8.23
CA ASP A 43 -12.98 0.56 9.52
C ASP A 43 -12.95 1.82 10.40
N PHE A 44 -11.99 2.71 10.16
CA PHE A 44 -11.80 3.96 10.90
C PHE A 44 -11.99 5.17 9.98
N ALA A 45 -12.47 6.27 10.56
CA ALA A 45 -12.77 7.51 9.83
C ALA A 45 -11.57 8.15 9.10
N ASN A 46 -10.36 7.80 9.49
CA ASN A 46 -9.13 8.29 8.85
C ASN A 46 -8.08 7.20 8.78
N ARG A 47 -7.18 7.31 7.81
CA ARG A 47 -6.05 6.40 7.65
C ARG A 47 -5.00 6.58 8.75
N PRO A 48 -4.24 5.51 9.10
CA PRO A 48 -3.17 5.57 10.09
C PRO A 48 -2.04 6.51 9.67
N LEU A 49 -1.22 6.96 10.63
CA LEU A 49 -0.15 7.94 10.40
C LEU A 49 0.77 7.57 9.22
N PRO A 50 1.29 6.34 9.06
CA PRO A 50 2.16 6.01 7.94
C PRO A 50 1.50 6.26 6.57
N TYR A 51 0.23 5.90 6.41
CA TYR A 51 -0.51 6.18 5.18
C TYR A 51 -0.66 7.66 4.89
N ARG A 52 -0.87 8.47 5.94
CA ARG A 52 -1.02 9.92 5.78
C ARG A 52 0.30 10.61 5.44
N VAL A 53 1.41 10.11 6.01
CA VAL A 53 2.75 10.72 5.84
C VAL A 53 3.42 10.24 4.54
N TYR A 54 3.41 8.93 4.29
CA TYR A 54 4.13 8.38 3.14
C TYR A 54 3.33 8.36 1.84
N LEU A 55 2.01 8.24 1.92
CA LEU A 55 1.14 7.98 0.77
C LEU A 55 0.07 9.05 0.55
N ASN A 56 0.08 10.14 1.33
CA ASN A 56 -1.00 11.15 1.30
C ASN A 56 -2.41 10.50 1.29
N LYS A 57 -2.62 9.50 2.15
CA LYS A 57 -3.79 8.63 2.33
C LYS A 57 -3.82 7.37 1.47
N GLY A 58 -3.17 7.32 0.32
CA GLY A 58 -3.09 6.13 -0.52
C GLY A 58 -2.26 6.36 -1.77
N TRP A 59 -1.62 5.30 -2.27
CA TRP A 59 -0.89 5.36 -3.52
C TRP A 59 -1.85 5.17 -4.71
N ASN A 60 -2.11 6.26 -5.40
CA ASN A 60 -2.90 6.32 -6.62
C ASN A 60 -2.07 7.03 -7.69
N ASP A 61 -1.74 6.35 -8.77
CA ASP A 61 -0.85 6.84 -9.82
C ASP A 61 -1.26 6.28 -11.19
N GLU A 62 -0.70 6.81 -12.26
CA GLU A 62 -0.80 6.24 -13.60
C GLU A 62 0.30 5.21 -13.81
N GLY A 63 -0.04 4.02 -14.33
CA GLY A 63 0.95 2.97 -14.52
C GLY A 63 0.41 1.66 -15.06
N ALA A 64 1.25 0.63 -14.94
CA ALA A 64 0.91 -0.74 -15.28
C ALA A 64 1.54 -1.71 -14.28
N GLU A 65 0.76 -2.68 -13.84
CA GLU A 65 1.13 -3.71 -12.89
C GLU A 65 0.80 -5.09 -13.46
N ILE A 66 1.72 -6.02 -13.31
CA ILE A 66 1.52 -7.43 -13.61
C ILE A 66 1.52 -8.23 -12.32
N THR A 67 0.58 -9.15 -12.17
CA THR A 67 0.47 -10.04 -11.02
C THR A 67 0.41 -11.49 -11.47
N TYR A 68 0.99 -12.38 -10.70
CA TYR A 68 0.93 -13.81 -10.92
C TYR A 68 0.56 -14.54 -9.63
N THR A 69 -0.62 -15.15 -9.63
CA THR A 69 -1.05 -16.05 -8.56
C THR A 69 -0.46 -17.44 -8.83
N LEU A 70 0.33 -17.94 -7.90
CA LEU A 70 1.00 -19.23 -8.04
C LEU A 70 0.01 -20.39 -7.86
N PRO A 71 0.16 -21.49 -8.61
CA PRO A 71 -0.69 -22.67 -8.48
C PRO A 71 -0.31 -23.51 -7.25
N THR A 72 -0.55 -22.98 -6.06
CA THR A 72 -0.24 -23.59 -4.75
C THR A 72 -1.52 -23.87 -3.97
N ASP A 73 -1.48 -24.80 -3.02
CA ASP A 73 -2.62 -25.13 -2.16
C ASP A 73 -3.03 -23.97 -1.23
N TYR A 74 -2.13 -23.03 -1.00
CA TYR A 74 -2.39 -21.78 -0.28
C TYR A 74 -2.27 -20.60 -1.24
N TYR A 75 -2.91 -19.50 -0.92
CA TYR A 75 -2.77 -18.29 -1.72
C TYR A 75 -1.33 -17.78 -1.68
N ALA A 76 -0.72 -17.67 -2.84
CA ALA A 76 0.59 -17.04 -3.03
C ALA A 76 0.56 -16.22 -4.32
N GLU A 77 0.99 -14.97 -4.24
CA GLU A 77 0.99 -14.05 -5.37
C GLU A 77 2.27 -13.22 -5.36
N ILE A 78 2.82 -13.01 -6.52
CA ILE A 78 3.93 -12.09 -6.77
C ILE A 78 3.54 -11.11 -7.87
N GLY A 79 4.11 -9.92 -7.84
CA GLY A 79 3.84 -8.96 -8.89
C GLY A 79 4.78 -7.77 -8.82
N GLY A 80 4.57 -6.86 -9.75
CA GLY A 80 5.31 -5.62 -9.83
C GLY A 80 4.87 -4.78 -11.02
N GLY A 81 5.32 -3.53 -11.04
CA GLY A 81 4.87 -2.59 -12.06
C GLY A 81 5.78 -1.40 -12.21
N PHE A 82 5.42 -0.57 -13.21
CA PHE A 82 6.03 0.72 -13.47
C PHE A 82 4.95 1.79 -13.49
N PHE A 83 5.28 2.92 -12.89
CA PHE A 83 4.34 4.01 -12.63
C PHE A 83 4.97 5.35 -12.97
N ARG A 84 4.15 6.34 -13.14
CA ARG A 84 4.59 7.67 -13.53
C ARG A 84 5.42 8.36 -12.45
N GLY A 85 5.13 8.10 -11.18
CA GLY A 85 5.85 8.70 -10.04
C GLY A 85 5.44 10.14 -9.74
N ASP A 86 4.32 10.60 -10.30
CA ASP A 86 3.81 11.96 -10.07
C ASP A 86 3.10 12.10 -8.73
N ASP A 87 2.67 10.98 -8.14
CA ASP A 87 1.98 10.93 -6.86
C ASP A 87 2.83 10.23 -5.78
N TYR A 88 2.41 10.38 -4.51
CA TYR A 88 3.05 9.66 -3.40
C TYR A 88 2.98 8.14 -3.61
N PRO A 89 4.02 7.38 -3.20
CA PRO A 89 5.12 7.74 -2.29
C PRO A 89 6.29 8.49 -2.93
N ILE A 90 6.45 8.50 -4.24
CA ILE A 90 7.58 9.12 -4.91
C ILE A 90 7.34 10.62 -5.07
N LYS A 91 6.32 11.06 -5.82
CA LYS A 91 5.91 12.45 -6.06
C LYS A 91 7.08 13.35 -6.45
N GLY A 92 7.46 13.28 -7.69
CA GLY A 92 8.54 14.12 -8.22
C GLY A 92 9.23 13.49 -9.42
N GLY A 93 8.54 12.60 -10.15
CA GLY A 93 8.99 12.13 -11.45
C GLY A 93 9.25 13.30 -12.41
N ASP A 94 10.18 13.15 -13.33
CA ASP A 94 10.53 14.16 -14.33
C ASP A 94 9.55 14.20 -15.53
N GLY A 95 8.59 13.28 -15.56
CA GLY A 95 7.53 13.21 -16.58
C GLY A 95 7.92 12.51 -17.89
N ASP A 96 9.21 12.24 -18.11
CA ASP A 96 9.71 11.69 -19.37
C ASP A 96 9.89 10.17 -19.37
N SER A 97 9.84 9.52 -18.19
CA SER A 97 10.01 8.08 -18.01
C SER A 97 9.19 7.56 -16.83
N PRO A 98 9.04 6.23 -16.65
CA PRO A 98 8.49 5.70 -15.41
C PRO A 98 9.30 6.20 -14.22
N GLY A 99 8.73 7.10 -13.41
CA GLY A 99 9.38 7.68 -12.25
C GLY A 99 9.34 6.79 -11.01
N ALA A 100 8.53 5.72 -11.05
CA ALA A 100 8.40 4.77 -9.95
C ALA A 100 8.26 3.34 -10.45
N TYR A 101 8.70 2.38 -9.63
CA TYR A 101 8.53 0.95 -9.87
C TYR A 101 8.24 0.22 -8.56
N SER A 102 7.54 -0.90 -8.66
CA SER A 102 7.23 -1.74 -7.51
C SER A 102 7.50 -3.21 -7.76
N VAL A 103 7.75 -3.94 -6.68
CA VAL A 103 7.66 -5.39 -6.62
C VAL A 103 7.01 -5.81 -5.30
N PHE A 104 6.26 -6.90 -5.32
CA PHE A 104 5.62 -7.41 -4.11
C PHE A 104 5.47 -8.92 -4.12
N ALA A 105 5.29 -9.47 -2.92
CA ALA A 105 4.88 -10.84 -2.70
C ALA A 105 3.86 -10.92 -1.58
N ARG A 106 2.85 -11.77 -1.74
CA ARG A 106 1.78 -11.99 -0.75
C ARG A 106 1.54 -13.47 -0.57
N ILE A 107 1.25 -13.86 0.64
CA ILE A 107 0.79 -15.21 0.97
C ILE A 107 -0.43 -15.12 1.88
N GLY A 108 -1.27 -16.14 1.85
CA GLY A 108 -2.43 -16.22 2.72
C GLY A 108 -3.11 -17.58 2.62
N GLY A 109 -4.12 -17.76 3.43
CA GLY A 109 -4.90 -18.98 3.40
C GLY A 109 -5.77 -19.15 4.64
N ASP A 110 -6.49 -20.23 4.65
CA ASP A 110 -7.31 -20.65 5.77
C ASP A 110 -6.47 -21.48 6.75
N ILE A 111 -6.51 -21.13 8.03
CA ILE A 111 -5.94 -21.94 9.10
C ILE A 111 -6.93 -23.07 9.43
N ASP A 112 -8.22 -22.71 9.47
CA ASP A 112 -9.35 -23.62 9.58
C ASP A 112 -10.60 -22.96 8.95
N GLN A 113 -11.78 -23.57 9.15
CA GLN A 113 -13.05 -23.08 8.58
C GLN A 113 -13.46 -21.69 9.08
N ASN A 114 -12.90 -21.25 10.20
CA ASN A 114 -13.29 -20.02 10.88
C ASN A 114 -12.16 -18.97 10.90
N GLN A 115 -10.97 -19.33 10.45
CA GLN A 115 -9.78 -18.50 10.58
C GLN A 115 -9.02 -18.42 9.27
N ASN A 116 -8.62 -17.21 8.89
CA ASN A 116 -7.73 -16.98 7.77
C ASN A 116 -6.65 -15.93 8.10
N TYR A 117 -5.60 -15.96 7.31
CA TYR A 117 -4.51 -15.01 7.42
C TYR A 117 -4.03 -14.54 6.06
N ARG A 118 -3.41 -13.37 6.06
CA ARG A 118 -2.66 -12.83 4.93
C ARG A 118 -1.40 -12.12 5.44
N LEU A 119 -0.31 -12.29 4.72
CA LEU A 119 0.95 -11.58 4.90
C LEU A 119 1.40 -11.01 3.55
N GLY A 120 1.99 -9.83 3.56
CA GLY A 120 2.53 -9.19 2.37
C GLY A 120 3.85 -8.50 2.63
N ALA A 121 4.68 -8.40 1.59
CA ALA A 121 5.91 -7.63 1.56
C ALA A 121 5.99 -6.89 0.22
N TYR A 122 6.31 -5.59 0.27
CA TYR A 122 6.23 -4.68 -0.85
C TYR A 122 7.45 -3.77 -0.87
N TYR A 123 7.86 -3.42 -2.07
CA TYR A 123 8.91 -2.47 -2.34
C TYR A 123 8.43 -1.49 -3.41
N VAL A 124 8.62 -0.21 -3.17
CA VAL A 124 8.43 0.86 -4.16
C VAL A 124 9.69 1.71 -4.19
N GLY A 125 10.25 1.91 -5.35
CA GLY A 125 11.41 2.78 -5.55
C GLY A 125 11.16 3.77 -6.67
N GLY A 126 11.87 4.90 -6.61
CA GLY A 126 11.81 5.90 -7.66
C GLY A 126 12.75 7.06 -7.40
N ASP A 127 12.94 7.86 -8.45
CA ASP A 127 13.76 9.06 -8.42
C ASP A 127 12.85 10.30 -8.34
N ASN A 128 13.17 11.21 -7.41
CA ASN A 128 12.51 12.49 -7.24
C ASN A 128 13.26 13.64 -7.95
N ALA A 129 13.77 13.41 -9.15
CA ALA A 129 14.54 14.40 -9.92
C ALA A 129 13.76 15.71 -10.15
N GLY A 130 12.44 15.64 -10.37
CA GLY A 130 11.54 16.79 -10.47
C GLY A 130 11.29 17.53 -9.15
N GLY A 131 11.67 16.92 -8.02
CA GLY A 131 11.54 17.49 -6.68
C GLY A 131 10.19 17.20 -6.02
N ARG A 132 10.22 16.47 -4.89
CA ARG A 132 9.05 16.23 -4.05
C ARG A 132 8.90 17.35 -3.03
N LYS A 133 7.84 18.11 -3.14
CA LYS A 133 7.50 19.16 -2.17
C LYS A 133 6.73 18.61 -0.98
N GLY A 134 7.04 19.12 0.23
CA GLY A 134 6.25 18.92 1.43
C GLY A 134 4.87 19.58 1.35
N ASN A 135 4.06 19.39 2.39
CA ASN A 135 2.74 20.06 2.47
C ASN A 135 2.82 21.57 2.64
N ASP A 136 3.94 22.08 3.17
CA ASP A 136 4.16 23.51 3.42
C ASP A 136 4.91 24.22 2.27
N ASP A 137 5.17 23.51 1.17
CA ASP A 137 5.88 23.98 -0.04
C ASP A 137 7.29 24.58 0.18
N ASP A 138 7.76 24.64 1.44
CA ASP A 138 8.99 25.33 1.79
C ASP A 138 10.24 24.47 1.59
N ASN A 139 10.13 23.13 1.62
CA ASN A 139 11.25 22.21 1.45
C ASN A 139 11.01 21.23 0.31
N THR A 140 11.96 21.15 -0.61
CA THR A 140 11.91 20.26 -1.77
C THR A 140 12.97 19.19 -1.68
N PHE A 141 12.54 17.93 -1.61
CA PHE A 141 13.43 16.77 -1.71
C PHE A 141 13.71 16.42 -3.17
N LYS A 142 14.98 16.22 -3.51
CA LYS A 142 15.44 15.68 -4.79
C LYS A 142 16.43 14.56 -4.54
N GLY A 143 16.23 13.41 -5.20
CA GLY A 143 17.08 12.24 -5.06
C GLY A 143 16.29 10.95 -5.07
N ASP A 144 16.93 9.87 -4.68
CA ASP A 144 16.34 8.55 -4.65
C ASP A 144 15.48 8.35 -3.40
N SER A 145 14.30 7.78 -3.59
CA SER A 145 13.40 7.42 -2.50
C SER A 145 12.93 5.97 -2.66
N THR A 146 13.02 5.21 -1.57
CA THR A 146 12.53 3.83 -1.53
C THR A 146 11.62 3.63 -0.34
N LEU A 147 10.55 2.89 -0.52
CA LEU A 147 9.58 2.54 0.51
C LEU A 147 9.41 1.02 0.57
N TYR A 148 9.71 0.46 1.73
CA TYR A 148 9.41 -0.94 2.08
C TYR A 148 8.17 -0.98 2.95
N VAL A 149 7.26 -1.89 2.64
CA VAL A 149 6.07 -2.12 3.44
C VAL A 149 5.93 -3.62 3.71
N THR A 150 5.53 -3.97 4.91
CA THR A 150 5.05 -5.31 5.23
C THR A 150 3.69 -5.21 5.88
N ASP A 151 2.80 -6.13 5.56
CA ASP A 151 1.48 -6.21 6.18
C ASP A 151 1.19 -7.58 6.77
N PHE A 152 0.30 -7.60 7.74
CA PHE A 152 -0.40 -8.81 8.15
C PHE A 152 -1.87 -8.51 8.39
N ARG A 153 -2.71 -9.50 8.12
CA ARG A 153 -4.11 -9.51 8.50
C ARG A 153 -4.50 -10.91 8.96
N TYR A 154 -5.23 -10.97 10.05
CA TYR A 154 -5.83 -12.19 10.57
C TYR A 154 -7.31 -11.94 10.82
N SER A 155 -8.16 -12.89 10.42
CA SER A 155 -9.59 -12.87 10.66
C SER A 155 -10.02 -14.17 11.37
N TYR A 156 -10.92 -14.02 12.34
CA TYR A 156 -11.55 -15.10 13.06
C TYR A 156 -13.05 -14.89 13.17
N ALA A 157 -13.84 -15.84 12.66
CA ALA A 157 -15.29 -15.84 12.72
C ALA A 157 -15.78 -16.91 13.71
N PRO A 158 -16.07 -16.58 14.98
CA PRO A 158 -16.44 -17.57 16.03
C PRO A 158 -17.63 -18.44 15.66
N THR A 159 -18.58 -17.90 14.90
CA THR A 159 -19.80 -18.61 14.47
C THR A 159 -19.65 -19.29 13.11
N GLY A 160 -18.48 -19.18 12.46
CA GLY A 160 -18.28 -19.57 11.06
C GLY A 160 -18.91 -18.61 10.06
N ASN A 161 -19.51 -17.51 10.50
CA ASN A 161 -20.18 -16.53 9.67
C ASN A 161 -19.66 -15.11 9.96
N VAL A 162 -18.81 -14.59 9.08
CA VAL A 162 -18.24 -13.23 9.16
C VAL A 162 -19.31 -12.12 9.15
N ARG A 163 -20.53 -12.41 8.71
CA ARG A 163 -21.63 -11.45 8.76
C ARG A 163 -22.21 -11.29 10.16
N GLU A 164 -22.08 -12.32 11.00
CA GLU A 164 -22.57 -12.31 12.39
C GLU A 164 -21.51 -11.80 13.34
N GLN A 165 -20.36 -12.47 13.40
CA GLN A 165 -19.27 -12.12 14.30
C GLN A 165 -17.92 -12.29 13.59
N GLU A 166 -17.03 -11.34 13.80
CA GLU A 166 -15.68 -11.40 13.24
C GLU A 166 -14.71 -10.60 14.11
N LEU A 167 -13.59 -11.18 14.46
CA LEU A 167 -12.40 -10.48 14.94
C LEU A 167 -11.44 -10.29 13.77
N THR A 168 -11.06 -9.06 13.48
CA THR A 168 -9.97 -8.74 12.57
C THR A 168 -8.81 -8.13 13.34
N LEU A 169 -7.61 -8.68 13.16
CA LEU A 169 -6.34 -8.09 13.57
C LEU A 169 -5.56 -7.72 12.32
N GLN A 170 -5.04 -6.50 12.26
CA GLN A 170 -4.33 -5.99 11.10
C GLN A 170 -3.22 -5.04 11.52
N GLY A 171 -2.11 -5.08 10.82
CA GLY A 171 -1.03 -4.13 11.01
C GLY A 171 -0.14 -4.03 9.78
N GLU A 172 0.53 -2.88 9.65
CA GLU A 172 1.50 -2.64 8.60
C GLU A 172 2.69 -1.87 9.16
N PHE A 173 3.87 -2.23 8.67
CA PHE A 173 5.13 -1.55 8.97
C PHE A 173 5.72 -0.95 7.70
N PHE A 174 6.22 0.26 7.79
CA PHE A 174 6.78 1.05 6.71
C PHE A 174 8.21 1.45 7.07
N ALA A 175 9.13 1.33 6.12
CA ALA A 175 10.48 1.88 6.21
C ALA A 175 10.78 2.65 4.93
N ARG A 176 11.07 3.95 5.04
CA ARG A 176 11.40 4.82 3.91
C ARG A 176 12.84 5.26 4.00
N ASN A 177 13.61 4.97 2.95
CA ASN A 177 14.97 5.47 2.79
C ASN A 177 14.97 6.59 1.75
N GLU A 178 15.70 7.65 2.04
CA GLU A 178 15.89 8.80 1.16
C GLU A 178 17.38 9.14 1.09
N ASP A 179 17.88 9.29 -0.14
CA ASP A 179 19.27 9.71 -0.42
C ASP A 179 19.24 10.82 -1.47
N GLY A 180 19.62 12.03 -1.09
CA GLY A 180 19.53 13.19 -1.96
C GLY A 180 19.76 14.50 -1.25
N THR A 181 18.95 15.52 -1.57
CA THR A 181 19.03 16.85 -0.97
C THR A 181 17.65 17.38 -0.59
N TYR A 182 17.58 18.09 0.53
CA TYR A 182 16.49 18.99 0.86
C TYR A 182 16.99 20.43 0.68
N ASP A 183 16.44 21.16 -0.30
CA ASP A 183 16.85 22.54 -0.62
C ASP A 183 18.39 22.71 -0.69
N ASP A 184 19.06 21.82 -1.44
CA ASP A 184 20.51 21.76 -1.63
C ASP A 184 21.32 21.28 -0.43
N VAL A 185 20.70 20.95 0.72
CA VAL A 185 21.37 20.32 1.86
C VAL A 185 21.35 18.80 1.71
N VAL A 186 22.53 18.19 1.68
CA VAL A 186 22.65 16.73 1.56
C VAL A 186 21.93 16.03 2.70
N PHE A 187 21.10 15.08 2.36
CA PHE A 187 20.34 14.28 3.30
C PHE A 187 20.41 12.79 2.91
N ASN A 188 20.73 11.97 3.89
CA ASN A 188 20.61 10.52 3.80
C ASN A 188 19.98 10.03 5.10
N GLY A 189 18.79 9.44 5.00
CA GLY A 189 18.05 9.08 6.20
C GLY A 189 17.00 8.01 5.97
N THR A 190 16.67 7.33 7.06
CA THR A 190 15.60 6.34 7.10
C THR A 190 14.54 6.78 8.10
N SER A 191 13.30 6.76 7.70
CA SER A 191 12.15 6.96 8.56
C SER A 191 11.33 5.67 8.67
N TYR A 192 10.69 5.49 9.82
CA TYR A 192 9.87 4.31 10.10
C TYR A 192 8.46 4.71 10.52
N GLY A 193 7.50 3.89 10.15
CA GLY A 193 6.13 4.07 10.59
C GLY A 193 5.42 2.73 10.70
N TRP A 194 4.48 2.62 11.63
CA TRP A 194 3.68 1.41 11.75
C TRP A 194 2.32 1.71 12.37
N TYR A 195 1.42 0.81 12.14
CA TYR A 195 0.16 0.79 12.86
C TYR A 195 -0.26 -0.65 13.15
N MET A 196 -1.11 -0.79 14.16
CA MET A 196 -1.82 -2.00 14.49
C MET A 196 -3.25 -1.65 14.85
N GLN A 197 -4.20 -2.44 14.34
CA GLN A 197 -5.60 -2.27 14.65
C GLN A 197 -6.28 -3.62 14.94
N SER A 198 -7.28 -3.55 15.77
CA SER A 198 -8.19 -4.66 16.07
C SER A 198 -9.61 -4.17 15.93
N VAL A 199 -10.43 -4.91 15.19
CA VAL A 199 -11.86 -4.64 15.02
C VAL A 199 -12.64 -5.88 15.37
N TYR A 200 -13.60 -5.76 16.27
CA TYR A 200 -14.53 -6.84 16.59
C TYR A 200 -15.95 -6.46 16.17
N LYS A 201 -16.52 -7.29 15.31
CA LYS A 201 -17.92 -7.23 14.90
C LYS A 201 -18.73 -8.13 15.85
N PHE A 202 -19.59 -7.51 16.65
CA PHE A 202 -20.42 -8.19 17.64
C PHE A 202 -21.65 -8.85 17.03
N ASN A 203 -22.19 -8.22 15.98
CA ASN A 203 -23.34 -8.67 15.21
C ASN A 203 -23.43 -7.89 13.89
N SER A 204 -24.47 -8.11 13.09
CA SER A 204 -24.66 -7.46 11.80
C SER A 204 -24.79 -5.92 11.84
N ARG A 205 -24.97 -5.31 13.00
CA ARG A 205 -25.20 -3.86 13.17
C ARG A 205 -24.09 -3.13 13.93
N TRP A 206 -23.35 -3.85 14.81
CA TRP A 206 -22.40 -3.23 15.74
C TRP A 206 -21.01 -3.84 15.56
N ARG A 207 -20.05 -2.96 15.43
CA ARG A 207 -18.61 -3.28 15.51
C ARG A 207 -17.90 -2.19 16.32
N GLY A 208 -16.82 -2.57 16.98
CA GLY A 208 -15.95 -1.65 17.70
C GLY A 208 -14.50 -1.99 17.41
N GLY A 209 -13.64 -1.00 17.40
CA GLY A 209 -12.23 -1.19 17.08
C GLY A 209 -11.32 -0.24 17.83
N LEU A 210 -10.06 -0.65 17.95
CA LEU A 210 -8.96 0.13 18.46
C LEU A 210 -7.84 0.15 17.45
N ARG A 211 -7.18 1.30 17.29
CA ARG A 211 -5.99 1.45 16.45
C ARG A 211 -4.95 2.29 17.15
N TYR A 212 -3.71 1.86 17.05
CA TYR A 212 -2.53 2.64 17.41
C TYR A 212 -1.63 2.80 16.20
N SER A 213 -1.01 3.97 16.04
CA SER A 213 -0.03 4.22 14.99
C SER A 213 1.09 5.13 15.49
N GLN A 214 2.29 4.87 15.01
CA GLN A 214 3.50 5.62 15.38
C GLN A 214 4.36 5.89 14.16
N MET A 215 5.08 7.01 14.19
CA MET A 215 6.10 7.41 13.23
C MET A 215 7.38 7.79 13.93
N GLU A 216 8.51 7.43 13.32
CA GLU A 216 9.85 7.91 13.69
C GLU A 216 10.48 8.50 12.44
N THR A 217 10.78 9.77 12.48
CA THR A 217 11.45 10.48 11.39
C THR A 217 12.81 10.99 11.87
N PRO A 218 13.89 10.84 11.06
CA PRO A 218 15.12 11.56 11.33
C PRO A 218 14.81 13.06 11.28
N GLY A 219 15.52 13.84 12.08
CA GLY A 219 15.45 15.30 11.96
C GLY A 219 15.86 15.70 10.54
N VAL A 220 15.00 16.42 9.85
CA VAL A 220 15.36 17.05 8.58
C VAL A 220 16.22 18.28 8.90
N PRO A 221 17.33 18.54 8.16
CA PRO A 221 18.18 19.69 8.38
C PRO A 221 17.45 21.03 8.23
#